data_f0f6468031cd90d8ae10542b17530d4c
#
_entry.id   f0f6468031cd90d8ae10542b17530d4c
#
_cell.length_a   1.000
_cell.length_b   1.000
_cell.length_c   1.000
_cell.angle_alpha   90.00
_cell.angle_beta   90.00
_cell.angle_gamma   90.00
#
_symmetry.space_group_name_H-M   'P 1'
#
loop_
_entity.id
_entity.type
_entity.pdbx_description
1 polymer ?
#
loop_
_entity_poly.entity_id
_entity_poly.type
_entity_poly.pdbx_seq_one_letter_code
_entity_poly.pdbx_strand_id
1 'polypeptide(L)'
;MYRNPYEGFRFPMYNDPQFIAAQQQRDAQEVISRFRSQNDDIYRELEGRGLNRDLIDYLLFFLVAFLINQADMNRTPQQIYNQFQSQYPWFNFMIRQINIPRNIVDRYILRIIEIILRLIMDGQPGPGPGPGPSPAPGWAQWEDLGGTLTTAPAAASWGPGRIDVFGGGTNNAMWHKWWDGSRWSSWEDLGGVLTSAPAAISWGPNRIDTFVRGTDNVMWHKWWDGSRWSEWENLGGGLTSAPTASSWQSNRIDTFARGTDNALWHKWWDGRRWSEWENLGGTLTSSPAAVSWGPNRIDVFARGTNNELIHKWWDGRAWSGWEGLGGTLTSGPAVSSRRSNHLDVFARGTNNRLIMRTWNGSRWEDWQNIGGNIDSEPAAISWGPRRTDVFARGQNRSLIHTWQE
;
A
#
# COMPACT_ATOMS: atom_id res chain seq x y z
N MET A 1 -3.13 21.21 49.95
CA MET A 1 -3.99 20.28 49.24
C MET A 1 -4.72 21.07 48.15
N TYR A 2 -4.19 21.10 46.96
CA TYR A 2 -4.88 21.67 45.79
C TYR A 2 -5.93 20.66 45.33
N ARG A 3 -7.21 20.97 45.51
CA ARG A 3 -8.30 20.22 44.90
C ARG A 3 -8.21 20.44 43.37
N ASN A 4 -8.12 19.35 42.62
CA ASN A 4 -8.20 19.37 41.16
C ASN A 4 -9.59 19.94 40.77
N PRO A 5 -9.67 21.10 40.09
CA PRO A 5 -10.95 21.73 39.76
C PRO A 5 -11.81 20.93 38.78
N TYR A 6 -11.34 19.78 38.31
CA TYR A 6 -12.03 18.89 37.36
C TYR A 6 -12.56 17.58 37.99
N GLU A 7 -12.41 17.38 39.33
CA GLU A 7 -13.06 16.28 40.04
C GLU A 7 -14.60 16.48 40.05
N GLY A 8 -15.27 15.88 39.09
CA GLY A 8 -16.73 15.94 38.95
C GLY A 8 -17.26 16.13 37.54
N PHE A 9 -16.41 16.48 36.59
CA PHE A 9 -16.81 16.49 35.18
C PHE A 9 -16.84 15.07 34.60
N ARG A 10 -18.05 14.50 34.50
CA ARG A 10 -18.27 13.36 33.62
C ARG A 10 -18.24 13.89 32.18
N PHE A 11 -17.11 13.70 31.49
CA PHE A 11 -17.05 13.89 30.06
C PHE A 11 -18.12 13.01 29.39
N PRO A 12 -18.87 13.51 28.41
CA PRO A 12 -19.74 12.66 27.60
C PRO A 12 -18.92 11.49 27.09
N MET A 13 -19.32 10.27 27.42
CA MET A 13 -18.58 9.07 27.07
C MET A 13 -18.51 8.95 25.56
N TYR A 14 -17.38 8.42 25.06
CA TYR A 14 -17.07 8.06 23.67
C TYR A 14 -18.13 7.22 22.93
N ASN A 15 -19.28 6.97 23.54
CA ASN A 15 -20.32 6.04 23.10
C ASN A 15 -21.63 6.72 22.65
N ASP A 16 -21.60 8.00 22.28
CA ASP A 16 -22.80 8.58 21.65
C ASP A 16 -22.82 8.15 20.16
N PRO A 17 -23.77 7.28 19.74
CA PRO A 17 -23.83 6.75 18.39
C PRO A 17 -24.08 7.81 17.32
N GLN A 18 -24.43 9.04 17.70
CA GLN A 18 -24.64 10.15 16.76
C GLN A 18 -23.34 10.83 16.33
N PHE A 19 -22.21 10.54 16.98
CA PHE A 19 -21.05 11.40 16.80
C PHE A 19 -20.00 10.91 15.81
N ILE A 20 -19.66 9.63 15.73
CA ILE A 20 -18.60 9.24 14.75
C ILE A 20 -18.60 7.71 14.54
N ALA A 21 -18.62 7.23 13.30
CA ALA A 21 -18.40 5.82 12.97
C ALA A 21 -17.04 5.33 13.50
N ALA A 22 -16.92 4.07 13.88
CA ALA A 22 -15.72 3.50 14.52
C ALA A 22 -14.43 3.69 13.69
N GLN A 23 -14.55 3.85 12.38
CA GLN A 23 -13.44 4.16 11.48
C GLN A 23 -12.97 5.61 11.67
N GLN A 24 -13.87 6.56 11.72
CA GLN A 24 -13.56 7.99 11.91
C GLN A 24 -12.90 8.24 13.28
N GLN A 25 -13.24 7.43 14.30
CA GLN A 25 -12.54 7.48 15.60
C GLN A 25 -11.09 7.03 15.46
N ARG A 26 -10.82 5.97 14.68
CA ARG A 26 -9.45 5.49 14.45
C ARG A 26 -8.63 6.49 13.67
N ASP A 27 -9.21 7.06 12.60
CA ASP A 27 -8.53 8.06 11.76
C ASP A 27 -8.19 9.33 12.58
N ALA A 28 -9.10 9.76 13.45
CA ALA A 28 -8.84 10.88 14.35
C ALA A 28 -7.74 10.58 15.38
N GLN A 29 -7.73 9.37 15.95
CA GLN A 29 -6.69 8.95 16.90
C GLN A 29 -5.31 8.84 16.24
N GLU A 30 -5.23 8.38 14.98
CA GLU A 30 -3.98 8.34 14.21
C GLU A 30 -3.42 9.75 13.99
N VAL A 31 -4.26 10.69 13.53
CA VAL A 31 -3.85 12.09 13.35
C VAL A 31 -3.38 12.71 14.66
N ILE A 32 -4.07 12.45 15.78
CA ILE A 32 -3.68 12.93 17.11
C ILE A 32 -2.35 12.32 17.55
N SER A 33 -2.12 11.02 17.32
CA SER A 33 -0.88 10.35 17.64
C SER A 33 0.30 10.98 16.87
N ARG A 34 0.13 11.23 15.57
CA ARG A 34 1.12 11.92 14.73
C ARG A 34 1.33 13.36 15.17
N PHE A 35 0.27 14.09 15.48
CA PHE A 35 0.35 15.45 16.01
C PHE A 35 1.16 15.47 17.30
N ARG A 36 0.86 14.58 18.25
CA ARG A 36 1.57 14.45 19.53
C ARG A 36 3.05 14.16 19.36
N SER A 37 3.42 13.24 18.49
CA SER A 37 4.82 12.85 18.27
C SER A 37 5.65 13.95 17.61
N GLN A 38 5.04 14.83 16.81
CA GLN A 38 5.74 15.86 16.05
C GLN A 38 5.66 17.25 16.67
N ASN A 39 4.76 17.48 17.65
CA ASN A 39 4.49 18.81 18.24
C ASN A 39 4.40 18.75 19.77
N ASP A 40 5.29 18.02 20.43
CA ASP A 40 5.36 17.93 21.89
C ASP A 40 5.64 19.29 22.56
N ASP A 41 6.24 20.24 21.82
CA ASP A 41 6.41 21.62 22.23
C ASP A 41 5.08 22.33 22.50
N ILE A 42 4.06 22.11 21.66
CA ILE A 42 2.70 22.67 21.86
C ILE A 42 2.05 22.05 23.12
N TYR A 43 2.21 20.74 23.33
CA TYR A 43 1.71 20.09 24.54
C TYR A 43 2.36 20.68 25.79
N ARG A 44 3.67 20.76 25.86
CA ARG A 44 4.40 21.33 27.00
C ARG A 44 4.02 22.79 27.27
N GLU A 45 3.79 23.56 26.22
CA GLU A 45 3.38 24.96 26.40
C GLU A 45 1.97 25.09 26.95
N LEU A 46 1.02 24.26 26.48
CA LEU A 46 -0.34 24.23 26.98
C LEU A 46 -0.41 23.66 28.41
N GLU A 47 0.38 22.63 28.71
CA GLU A 47 0.53 22.08 30.07
C GLU A 47 1.12 23.13 31.04
N GLY A 48 2.11 23.87 30.61
CA GLY A 48 2.71 24.99 31.36
C GLY A 48 1.70 26.13 31.65
N ARG A 49 0.60 26.19 30.93
CA ARG A 49 -0.52 27.12 31.15
C ARG A 49 -1.68 26.52 31.93
N GLY A 50 -1.52 25.29 32.43
CA GLY A 50 -2.48 24.65 33.34
C GLY A 50 -3.50 23.69 32.66
N LEU A 51 -3.36 23.39 31.37
CA LEU A 51 -4.13 22.33 30.75
C LEU A 51 -3.47 20.98 31.03
N ASN A 52 -4.27 19.97 31.39
CA ASN A 52 -3.73 18.61 31.43
C ASN A 52 -3.76 17.97 30.05
N ARG A 53 -2.90 16.97 29.84
CA ARG A 53 -2.72 16.29 28.56
C ARG A 53 -3.98 15.61 28.06
N ASP A 54 -4.77 15.01 28.94
CA ASP A 54 -6.03 14.35 28.61
C ASP A 54 -7.09 15.34 28.10
N LEU A 55 -7.13 16.54 28.66
CA LEU A 55 -8.02 17.60 28.19
C LEU A 55 -7.58 18.14 26.82
N ILE A 56 -6.28 18.28 26.59
CA ILE A 56 -5.73 18.67 25.30
C ILE A 56 -6.12 17.62 24.23
N ASP A 57 -5.92 16.33 24.50
CA ASP A 57 -6.28 15.25 23.61
C ASP A 57 -7.79 15.19 23.35
N TYR A 58 -8.60 15.42 24.36
CA TYR A 58 -10.05 15.46 24.23
C TYR A 58 -10.51 16.59 23.28
N LEU A 59 -9.98 17.79 23.46
CA LEU A 59 -10.30 18.93 22.61
C LEU A 59 -9.78 18.72 21.17
N LEU A 60 -8.58 18.17 21.03
CA LEU A 60 -8.00 17.81 19.74
C LEU A 60 -8.85 16.78 19.02
N PHE A 61 -9.38 15.77 19.72
CA PHE A 61 -10.20 14.74 19.12
C PHE A 61 -11.41 15.33 18.37
N PHE A 62 -12.15 16.24 19.00
CA PHE A 62 -13.32 16.86 18.36
C PHE A 62 -12.92 17.77 17.19
N LEU A 63 -11.81 18.47 17.31
CA LEU A 63 -11.30 19.33 16.25
C LEU A 63 -10.83 18.49 15.05
N VAL A 64 -10.08 17.42 15.29
CA VAL A 64 -9.61 16.49 14.23
C VAL A 64 -10.78 15.78 13.56
N ALA A 65 -11.75 15.27 14.36
CA ALA A 65 -12.93 14.62 13.82
C ALA A 65 -13.76 15.55 12.93
N PHE A 66 -13.90 16.82 13.33
CA PHE A 66 -14.54 17.84 12.51
C PHE A 66 -13.77 18.10 11.20
N LEU A 67 -12.45 18.23 11.27
CA LEU A 67 -11.60 18.49 10.11
C LEU A 67 -11.63 17.33 9.11
N ILE A 68 -11.62 16.09 9.58
CA ILE A 68 -11.71 14.90 8.70
C ILE A 68 -13.06 14.83 7.98
N ASN A 69 -14.15 15.23 8.64
CA ASN A 69 -15.51 15.05 8.11
C ASN A 69 -16.01 16.22 7.25
N GLN A 70 -15.47 17.42 7.44
CA GLN A 70 -16.07 18.65 6.88
C GLN A 70 -15.06 19.62 6.30
N ALA A 71 -13.80 19.24 6.21
CA ALA A 71 -12.76 20.12 5.70
C ALA A 71 -12.95 20.38 4.19
N ASP A 72 -13.62 21.48 3.88
CA ASP A 72 -13.43 22.14 2.60
C ASP A 72 -12.02 22.75 2.59
N MET A 73 -11.10 22.08 1.94
CA MET A 73 -9.67 22.43 1.87
C MET A 73 -9.42 23.82 1.23
N ASN A 74 -10.45 24.42 0.63
CA ASN A 74 -10.39 25.78 0.07
C ASN A 74 -10.64 26.88 1.11
N ARG A 75 -10.92 26.50 2.38
CA ARG A 75 -11.17 27.47 3.45
C ARG A 75 -9.91 27.79 4.24
N THR A 76 -9.81 29.05 4.67
CA THR A 76 -8.75 29.46 5.58
C THR A 76 -8.94 28.84 6.98
N PRO A 77 -7.86 28.63 7.77
CA PRO A 77 -7.96 28.13 9.15
C PRO A 77 -8.97 28.93 10.00
N GLN A 78 -9.06 30.25 9.79
CA GLN A 78 -10.02 31.10 10.49
C GLN A 78 -11.48 30.80 10.11
N GLN A 79 -11.76 30.55 8.84
CA GLN A 79 -13.10 30.18 8.37
C GLN A 79 -13.53 28.81 8.92
N ILE A 80 -12.58 27.87 8.94
CA ILE A 80 -12.78 26.54 9.53
C ILE A 80 -13.06 26.65 11.02
N TYR A 81 -12.29 27.45 11.74
CA TYR A 81 -12.50 27.67 13.18
C TYR A 81 -13.86 28.30 13.48
N ASN A 82 -14.26 29.30 12.72
CA ASN A 82 -15.58 29.93 12.86
C ASN A 82 -16.71 28.92 12.63
N GLN A 83 -16.59 28.06 11.63
CA GLN A 83 -17.56 26.99 11.38
C GLN A 83 -17.59 25.99 12.53
N PHE A 84 -16.43 25.53 13.01
CA PHE A 84 -16.32 24.64 14.16
C PHE A 84 -17.00 25.22 15.40
N GLN A 85 -16.74 26.50 15.73
CA GLN A 85 -17.36 27.17 16.87
C GLN A 85 -18.88 27.28 16.75
N SER A 86 -19.42 27.47 15.55
CA SER A 86 -20.86 27.52 15.32
C SER A 86 -21.52 26.15 15.47
N GLN A 87 -20.84 25.10 15.09
CA GLN A 87 -21.33 23.74 15.14
C GLN A 87 -21.18 23.11 16.53
N TYR A 88 -20.16 23.52 17.30
CA TYR A 88 -19.86 23.05 18.64
C TYR A 88 -19.81 24.20 19.66
N PRO A 89 -20.98 24.81 20.02
CA PRO A 89 -21.01 25.94 20.97
C PRO A 89 -20.43 25.60 22.34
N TRP A 90 -20.52 24.32 22.78
CA TRP A 90 -19.96 23.85 24.04
C TRP A 90 -18.44 23.99 24.10
N PHE A 91 -17.74 23.89 22.96
CA PHE A 91 -16.30 24.08 22.89
C PHE A 91 -15.88 25.47 23.34
N ASN A 92 -16.61 26.49 22.90
CA ASN A 92 -16.40 27.87 23.37
C ASN A 92 -16.64 28.03 24.86
N PHE A 93 -17.63 27.30 25.41
CA PHE A 93 -17.90 27.30 26.84
C PHE A 93 -16.72 26.67 27.60
N MET A 94 -16.22 25.52 27.18
CA MET A 94 -15.08 24.84 27.78
C MET A 94 -13.81 25.70 27.79
N ILE A 95 -13.53 26.35 26.65
CA ILE A 95 -12.34 27.24 26.52
C ILE A 95 -12.44 28.44 27.47
N ARG A 96 -13.64 28.97 27.73
CA ARG A 96 -13.82 30.07 28.68
C ARG A 96 -13.54 29.69 30.15
N GLN A 97 -13.63 28.39 30.49
CA GLN A 97 -13.28 27.87 31.80
C GLN A 97 -11.76 27.71 31.97
N ILE A 98 -11.00 27.77 30.90
CA ILE A 98 -9.53 27.71 30.92
C ILE A 98 -9.03 29.13 31.25
N ASN A 99 -8.25 29.28 32.30
CA ASN A 99 -7.71 30.56 32.73
C ASN A 99 -6.53 31.05 31.82
N ILE A 100 -6.80 31.06 30.48
CA ILE A 100 -5.88 31.54 29.46
C ILE A 100 -6.58 32.66 28.67
N PRO A 101 -5.91 33.80 28.40
CA PRO A 101 -6.50 34.87 27.58
C PRO A 101 -6.94 34.36 26.21
N ARG A 102 -8.18 34.73 25.79
CA ARG A 102 -8.83 34.21 24.58
C ARG A 102 -7.99 34.37 23.31
N ASN A 103 -7.34 35.53 23.15
CA ASN A 103 -6.47 35.81 22.01
C ASN A 103 -5.27 34.84 21.90
N ILE A 104 -4.85 34.30 23.02
CA ILE A 104 -3.79 33.29 23.08
C ILE A 104 -4.36 31.92 22.68
N VAL A 105 -5.52 31.55 23.23
CA VAL A 105 -6.21 30.29 22.90
C VAL A 105 -6.53 30.25 21.38
N ASP A 106 -7.13 31.31 20.85
CA ASP A 106 -7.48 31.39 19.42
C ASP A 106 -6.23 31.22 18.53
N ARG A 107 -5.09 31.80 18.91
CA ARG A 107 -3.83 31.65 18.19
C ARG A 107 -3.34 30.20 18.16
N TYR A 108 -3.43 29.49 19.31
CA TYR A 108 -3.06 28.06 19.38
C TYR A 108 -3.99 27.22 18.55
N ILE A 109 -5.31 27.42 18.63
CA ILE A 109 -6.28 26.66 17.86
C ILE A 109 -6.04 26.85 16.36
N LEU A 110 -5.80 28.07 15.89
CA LEU A 110 -5.50 28.32 14.49
C LEU A 110 -4.20 27.60 14.05
N ARG A 111 -3.14 27.67 14.87
CA ARG A 111 -1.89 26.95 14.62
C ARG A 111 -2.11 25.42 14.61
N ILE A 112 -2.91 24.91 15.53
CA ILE A 112 -3.26 23.48 15.62
C ILE A 112 -4.07 23.09 14.37
N ILE A 113 -5.05 23.88 13.92
CA ILE A 113 -5.81 23.64 12.68
C ILE A 113 -4.86 23.57 11.48
N GLU A 114 -3.93 24.51 11.34
CA GLU A 114 -2.95 24.49 10.25
C GLU A 114 -2.09 23.21 10.25
N ILE A 115 -1.62 22.81 11.41
CA ILE A 115 -0.79 21.59 11.56
C ILE A 115 -1.65 20.35 11.27
N ILE A 116 -2.86 20.26 11.82
CA ILE A 116 -3.76 19.13 11.60
C ILE A 116 -4.17 19.04 10.14
N LEU A 117 -4.49 20.17 9.49
CA LEU A 117 -4.77 20.18 8.06
C LEU A 117 -3.58 19.65 7.25
N ARG A 118 -2.34 20.02 7.61
CA ARG A 118 -1.15 19.42 6.99
C ARG A 118 -1.06 17.93 7.29
N LEU A 119 -1.27 17.48 8.51
CA LEU A 119 -1.24 16.06 8.88
C LEU A 119 -2.36 15.25 8.22
N ILE A 120 -3.54 15.85 8.03
CA ILE A 120 -4.65 15.27 7.26
C ILE A 120 -4.30 15.28 5.76
N MET A 121 -3.69 16.36 5.25
CA MET A 121 -3.20 16.46 3.88
C MET A 121 -1.97 15.59 3.64
N ASP A 122 -1.08 15.42 4.63
CA ASP A 122 0.04 14.47 4.62
C ASP A 122 -0.44 13.03 4.83
N GLY A 123 -1.63 12.84 5.38
CA GLY A 123 -2.36 11.58 5.49
C GLY A 123 -3.42 11.36 4.41
N GLN A 124 -3.94 12.42 3.82
CA GLN A 124 -4.54 12.43 2.48
C GLN A 124 -3.38 12.41 1.47
N PRO A 125 -3.49 11.68 0.36
CA PRO A 125 -2.51 11.84 -0.70
C PRO A 125 -2.46 13.34 -1.04
N GLY A 126 -1.39 13.99 -0.58
CA GLY A 126 -1.10 15.38 -0.96
C GLY A 126 -1.16 15.47 -2.48
N PRO A 127 -1.35 16.66 -3.10
CA PRO A 127 -1.04 16.81 -4.50
C PRO A 127 0.40 16.34 -4.63
N GLY A 128 0.55 15.07 -5.03
CA GLY A 128 1.83 14.46 -5.31
C GLY A 128 2.61 15.40 -6.21
N PRO A 129 3.92 15.35 -6.26
CA PRO A 129 4.72 16.23 -7.10
C PRO A 129 3.98 16.40 -8.43
N GLY A 130 3.52 17.60 -8.70
CA GLY A 130 2.49 18.06 -9.63
C GLY A 130 2.20 17.08 -10.79
N PRO A 131 0.97 16.90 -11.22
CA PRO A 131 0.52 15.71 -11.95
C PRO A 131 1.60 15.29 -12.93
N GLY A 132 2.21 14.15 -12.64
CA GLY A 132 3.13 13.52 -13.59
C GLY A 132 2.40 13.49 -14.94
N PRO A 133 3.07 13.55 -16.09
CA PRO A 133 2.40 13.68 -17.37
C PRO A 133 1.20 12.75 -17.40
N SER A 134 0.09 13.28 -17.89
CA SER A 134 -1.22 12.60 -17.94
C SER A 134 -1.05 11.14 -18.31
N PRO A 135 -1.72 10.21 -17.62
CA PRO A 135 -1.67 8.81 -17.97
C PRO A 135 -2.13 8.62 -19.43
N ALA A 136 -1.72 7.52 -20.03
CA ALA A 136 -2.18 7.15 -21.37
C ALA A 136 -3.72 7.09 -21.41
N PRO A 137 -4.35 7.35 -22.57
CA PRO A 137 -5.80 7.22 -22.71
C PRO A 137 -6.31 5.87 -22.19
N GLY A 138 -7.38 5.90 -21.41
CA GLY A 138 -7.97 4.73 -20.79
C GLY A 138 -7.42 4.38 -19.40
N TRP A 139 -6.38 5.07 -18.94
CA TRP A 139 -5.84 4.93 -17.59
C TRP A 139 -6.31 6.05 -16.68
N ALA A 140 -6.63 5.72 -15.43
CA ALA A 140 -6.97 6.68 -14.40
C ALA A 140 -5.78 7.53 -14.01
N GLN A 141 -6.05 8.71 -13.44
CA GLN A 141 -4.99 9.51 -12.82
C GLN A 141 -4.35 8.75 -11.67
N TRP A 142 -3.04 8.93 -11.51
CA TRP A 142 -2.32 8.37 -10.38
C TRP A 142 -2.83 8.96 -9.07
N GLU A 143 -3.20 8.10 -8.13
CA GLU A 143 -3.53 8.48 -6.76
C GLU A 143 -2.42 8.05 -5.80
N ASP A 144 -2.24 8.81 -4.74
CA ASP A 144 -1.28 8.49 -3.67
C ASP A 144 -2.04 7.84 -2.51
N LEU A 145 -1.73 6.59 -2.21
CA LEU A 145 -2.34 5.80 -1.13
C LEU A 145 -1.58 5.89 0.19
N GLY A 146 -0.57 6.77 0.24
CA GLY A 146 0.21 7.04 1.45
C GLY A 146 1.15 5.92 1.85
N GLY A 147 1.61 5.98 3.10
CA GLY A 147 2.62 5.08 3.63
C GLY A 147 4.04 5.52 3.30
N THR A 148 5.02 4.80 3.84
CA THR A 148 6.45 4.98 3.51
C THR A 148 7.06 3.63 3.24
N LEU A 149 7.17 3.27 1.97
CA LEU A 149 7.68 1.97 1.53
C LEU A 149 9.19 2.00 1.34
N THR A 150 9.86 0.96 1.80
CA THR A 150 11.29 0.72 1.56
C THR A 150 11.54 -0.24 0.40
N THR A 151 10.51 -0.97 -0.03
CA THR A 151 10.55 -1.93 -1.14
C THR A 151 9.56 -1.56 -2.24
N ALA A 152 9.58 -2.27 -3.36
CA ALA A 152 8.48 -2.30 -4.29
C ALA A 152 7.24 -2.92 -3.61
N PRO A 153 6.00 -2.56 -4.03
CA PRO A 153 4.79 -3.21 -3.57
C PRO A 153 4.57 -4.57 -4.23
N ALA A 154 3.66 -5.36 -3.64
CA ALA A 154 3.02 -6.52 -4.26
C ALA A 154 1.51 -6.39 -4.14
N ALA A 155 0.76 -7.02 -5.03
CA ALA A 155 -0.70 -6.98 -4.99
C ALA A 155 -1.30 -8.36 -5.27
N ALA A 156 -2.42 -8.66 -4.60
CA ALA A 156 -3.24 -9.84 -4.81
C ALA A 156 -4.72 -9.49 -4.77
N SER A 157 -5.56 -10.35 -5.34
CA SER A 157 -7.01 -10.23 -5.25
C SER A 157 -7.63 -11.63 -5.20
N TRP A 158 -8.60 -11.84 -4.32
CA TRP A 158 -9.39 -13.08 -4.33
C TRP A 158 -10.75 -12.95 -5.03
N GLY A 159 -11.04 -11.78 -5.60
CA GLY A 159 -12.29 -11.58 -6.34
C GLY A 159 -12.63 -10.11 -6.58
N PRO A 160 -13.72 -9.86 -7.30
CA PRO A 160 -14.16 -8.51 -7.64
C PRO A 160 -14.36 -7.61 -6.41
N GLY A 161 -13.88 -6.39 -6.51
CA GLY A 161 -13.98 -5.40 -5.44
C GLY A 161 -13.00 -5.60 -4.28
N ARG A 162 -12.06 -6.57 -4.39
CA ARG A 162 -11.02 -6.76 -3.37
C ARG A 162 -9.63 -6.65 -3.98
N ILE A 163 -8.79 -5.84 -3.36
CA ILE A 163 -7.35 -5.78 -3.64
C ILE A 163 -6.62 -5.75 -2.31
N ASP A 164 -5.57 -6.52 -2.19
CA ASP A 164 -4.65 -6.55 -1.07
C ASP A 164 -3.27 -6.14 -1.55
N VAL A 165 -2.67 -5.12 -0.93
CA VAL A 165 -1.36 -4.57 -1.30
C VAL A 165 -0.40 -4.71 -0.13
N PHE A 166 0.81 -5.16 -0.42
CA PHE A 166 1.87 -5.41 0.55
C PHE A 166 3.12 -4.62 0.18
N GLY A 167 3.91 -4.26 1.19
CA GLY A 167 5.20 -3.61 0.99
C GLY A 167 6.07 -3.69 2.24
N GLY A 168 7.38 -3.47 2.09
CA GLY A 168 8.27 -3.31 3.24
C GLY A 168 8.14 -1.92 3.82
N GLY A 169 7.92 -1.83 5.13
CA GLY A 169 7.91 -0.56 5.86
C GLY A 169 9.30 -0.13 6.36
N THR A 170 9.38 1.01 7.03
CA THR A 170 10.64 1.57 7.56
C THR A 170 11.27 0.75 8.68
N ASN A 171 10.50 -0.14 9.31
CA ASN A 171 10.96 -1.12 10.30
C ASN A 171 11.39 -2.46 9.68
N ASN A 172 11.47 -2.54 8.33
CA ASN A 172 11.72 -3.75 7.55
C ASN A 172 10.66 -4.84 7.72
N ALA A 173 9.53 -4.58 8.37
CA ALA A 173 8.41 -5.50 8.45
C ALA A 173 7.56 -5.48 7.17
N MET A 174 6.77 -6.54 6.97
CA MET A 174 5.75 -6.56 5.94
C MET A 174 4.55 -5.75 6.39
N TRP A 175 4.16 -4.78 5.61
CA TRP A 175 2.98 -3.96 5.81
C TRP A 175 1.93 -4.29 4.77
N HIS A 176 0.65 -4.23 5.17
CA HIS A 176 -0.52 -4.60 4.38
C HIS A 176 -1.57 -3.50 4.39
N LYS A 177 -2.21 -3.32 3.24
CA LYS A 177 -3.32 -2.40 3.03
C LYS A 177 -4.26 -3.02 2.01
N TRP A 178 -5.58 -2.84 2.16
CA TRP A 178 -6.53 -3.45 1.25
C TRP A 178 -7.66 -2.51 0.84
N TRP A 179 -8.20 -2.75 -0.33
CA TRP A 179 -9.44 -2.20 -0.85
C TRP A 179 -10.58 -3.18 -0.55
N ASP A 180 -11.69 -2.70 0.04
CA ASP A 180 -12.84 -3.51 0.44
C ASP A 180 -14.04 -3.42 -0.52
N GLY A 181 -13.85 -2.79 -1.69
CA GLY A 181 -14.87 -2.51 -2.69
C GLY A 181 -15.42 -1.08 -2.61
N SER A 182 -15.12 -0.35 -1.53
CA SER A 182 -15.58 1.02 -1.31
C SER A 182 -14.49 1.97 -0.85
N ARG A 183 -13.49 1.49 -0.14
CA ARG A 183 -12.41 2.30 0.45
C ARG A 183 -11.16 1.48 0.70
N TRP A 184 -10.04 2.18 0.82
CA TRP A 184 -8.78 1.64 1.29
C TRP A 184 -8.76 1.57 2.82
N SER A 185 -8.21 0.48 3.37
CA SER A 185 -7.91 0.35 4.81
C SER A 185 -6.75 1.27 5.23
N SER A 186 -6.53 1.39 6.52
CA SER A 186 -5.21 1.80 7.06
C SER A 186 -4.17 0.72 6.81
N TRP A 187 -2.88 1.09 6.91
CA TRP A 187 -1.79 0.14 6.91
C TRP A 187 -1.77 -0.69 8.20
N GLU A 188 -1.58 -2.00 8.10
CA GLU A 188 -1.31 -2.90 9.23
C GLU A 188 0.08 -3.53 9.12
N ASP A 189 0.74 -3.71 10.26
CA ASP A 189 2.05 -4.36 10.37
C ASP A 189 1.87 -5.87 10.55
N LEU A 190 2.36 -6.67 9.61
CA LEU A 190 2.32 -8.14 9.64
C LEU A 190 3.61 -8.76 10.16
N GLY A 191 4.54 -7.94 10.61
CA GLY A 191 5.82 -8.38 11.17
C GLY A 191 6.79 -8.93 10.14
N GLY A 192 7.76 -9.72 10.63
CA GLY A 192 8.84 -10.25 9.83
C GLY A 192 10.00 -9.27 9.65
N VAL A 193 11.06 -9.72 8.98
CA VAL A 193 12.20 -8.87 8.58
C VAL A 193 12.53 -9.16 7.13
N LEU A 194 12.09 -8.26 6.25
CA LEU A 194 12.19 -8.40 4.81
C LEU A 194 13.50 -7.82 4.28
N THR A 195 14.15 -8.55 3.38
CA THR A 195 15.32 -8.04 2.63
C THR A 195 15.01 -7.91 1.13
N SER A 196 13.74 -8.07 0.73
CA SER A 196 13.25 -7.89 -0.64
C SER A 196 11.84 -7.30 -0.63
N ALA A 197 11.34 -6.92 -1.80
CA ALA A 197 9.91 -6.75 -1.99
C ALA A 197 9.16 -8.05 -1.67
N PRO A 198 7.92 -7.99 -1.14
CA PRO A 198 7.06 -9.16 -1.03
C PRO A 198 6.54 -9.60 -2.39
N ALA A 199 6.03 -10.83 -2.45
CA ALA A 199 5.10 -11.32 -3.45
C ALA A 199 3.79 -11.67 -2.79
N ALA A 200 2.69 -11.59 -3.52
CA ALA A 200 1.36 -11.96 -3.02
C ALA A 200 0.54 -12.63 -4.10
N ILE A 201 -0.23 -13.64 -3.74
CA ILE A 201 -1.15 -14.37 -4.61
C ILE A 201 -2.38 -14.84 -3.85
N SER A 202 -3.48 -15.00 -4.54
CA SER A 202 -4.67 -15.70 -4.05
C SER A 202 -5.03 -16.85 -4.99
N TRP A 203 -5.39 -17.99 -4.43
CA TRP A 203 -5.92 -19.12 -5.19
C TRP A 203 -7.41 -19.38 -4.90
N GLY A 204 -8.05 -18.51 -4.14
CA GLY A 204 -9.48 -18.63 -3.83
C GLY A 204 -9.96 -17.56 -2.84
N PRO A 205 -11.29 -17.47 -2.66
CA PRO A 205 -11.88 -16.48 -1.74
C PRO A 205 -11.34 -16.60 -0.32
N ASN A 206 -11.10 -15.46 0.31
CA ASN A 206 -10.58 -15.36 1.68
C ASN A 206 -9.22 -16.04 1.90
N ARG A 207 -8.45 -16.23 0.83
CA ARG A 207 -7.10 -16.77 0.91
C ARG A 207 -6.10 -15.81 0.27
N ILE A 208 -5.03 -15.48 0.98
CA ILE A 208 -3.86 -14.79 0.44
C ILE A 208 -2.62 -15.51 0.95
N ASP A 209 -1.69 -15.72 0.06
CA ASP A 209 -0.36 -16.25 0.35
C ASP A 209 0.68 -15.19 0.00
N THR A 210 1.59 -14.90 0.90
CA THR A 210 2.66 -13.91 0.75
C THR A 210 4.02 -14.54 0.91
N PHE A 211 4.98 -14.11 0.12
CA PHE A 211 6.34 -14.62 0.10
C PHE A 211 7.34 -13.48 0.15
N VAL A 212 8.42 -13.67 0.90
CA VAL A 212 9.51 -12.69 1.03
C VAL A 212 10.85 -13.38 1.06
N ARG A 213 11.93 -12.65 0.77
CA ARG A 213 13.27 -13.08 1.13
C ARG A 213 13.60 -12.56 2.53
N GLY A 214 14.01 -13.45 3.43
CA GLY A 214 14.48 -13.14 4.76
C GLY A 214 15.96 -12.69 4.81
N THR A 215 16.47 -12.43 6.01
CA THR A 215 17.87 -12.05 6.27
C THR A 215 18.87 -13.16 6.00
N ASP A 216 18.41 -14.40 5.97
CA ASP A 216 19.14 -15.63 5.65
C ASP A 216 19.14 -15.94 4.13
N ASN A 217 18.56 -15.05 3.31
CA ASN A 217 18.39 -15.21 1.86
C ASN A 217 17.53 -16.42 1.45
N VAL A 218 16.73 -16.97 2.34
CA VAL A 218 15.75 -18.01 1.97
C VAL A 218 14.37 -17.41 1.76
N MET A 219 13.47 -18.19 1.15
CA MET A 219 12.08 -17.79 0.99
C MET A 219 11.30 -18.08 2.26
N TRP A 220 10.59 -17.06 2.75
CA TRP A 220 9.65 -17.15 3.85
C TRP A 220 8.24 -16.93 3.35
N HIS A 221 7.27 -17.66 3.91
CA HIS A 221 5.87 -17.70 3.54
C HIS A 221 4.97 -17.35 4.74
N LYS A 222 3.94 -16.56 4.48
CA LYS A 222 2.89 -16.21 5.45
C LYS A 222 1.56 -16.14 4.70
N TRP A 223 0.48 -16.62 5.31
CA TRP A 223 -0.82 -16.63 4.63
C TRP A 223 -1.96 -16.19 5.52
N TRP A 224 -2.98 -15.66 4.88
CA TRP A 224 -4.30 -15.39 5.43
C TRP A 224 -5.20 -16.59 5.16
N ASP A 225 -5.87 -17.14 6.21
CA ASP A 225 -6.73 -18.33 6.11
C ASP A 225 -8.24 -17.98 6.06
N GLY A 226 -8.58 -16.70 5.95
CA GLY A 226 -9.94 -16.17 6.00
C GLY A 226 -10.32 -15.60 7.36
N SER A 227 -9.51 -15.86 8.41
CA SER A 227 -9.76 -15.41 9.79
C SER A 227 -8.53 -14.79 10.47
N ARG A 228 -7.35 -15.27 10.14
CA ARG A 228 -6.08 -14.82 10.75
C ARG A 228 -4.90 -15.04 9.81
N TRP A 229 -3.84 -14.28 10.06
CA TRP A 229 -2.53 -14.53 9.47
C TRP A 229 -1.82 -15.68 10.19
N SER A 230 -1.15 -16.56 9.43
CA SER A 230 -0.29 -17.61 9.96
C SER A 230 0.98 -17.03 10.61
N GLU A 231 1.75 -17.88 11.27
CA GLU A 231 3.16 -17.61 11.52
C GLU A 231 3.98 -17.72 10.22
N TRP A 232 5.22 -17.21 10.23
CA TRP A 232 6.13 -17.32 9.11
C TRP A 232 6.67 -18.75 8.95
N GLU A 233 6.55 -19.29 7.73
CA GLU A 233 7.06 -20.60 7.33
C GLU A 233 8.32 -20.47 6.48
N ASN A 234 9.37 -21.23 6.82
CA ASN A 234 10.62 -21.25 6.05
C ASN A 234 10.51 -22.26 4.89
N LEU A 235 10.63 -21.79 3.65
CA LEU A 235 10.58 -22.62 2.43
C LEU A 235 11.96 -22.91 1.82
N GLY A 236 13.04 -22.48 2.47
CA GLY A 236 14.40 -22.72 2.02
C GLY A 236 14.77 -21.93 0.77
N GLY A 237 15.78 -22.42 0.06
CA GLY A 237 16.33 -21.80 -1.15
C GLY A 237 17.51 -20.87 -0.84
N GLY A 238 18.07 -20.28 -1.91
CA GLY A 238 19.14 -19.30 -1.85
C GLY A 238 18.82 -18.18 -2.85
N LEU A 239 18.03 -17.20 -2.40
CA LEU A 239 17.45 -16.17 -3.26
C LEU A 239 18.35 -14.95 -3.34
N THR A 240 18.49 -14.41 -4.56
CA THR A 240 19.18 -13.13 -4.83
C THR A 240 18.25 -12.02 -5.32
N SER A 241 16.93 -12.31 -5.39
CA SER A 241 15.89 -11.34 -5.76
C SER A 241 14.69 -11.45 -4.82
N ALA A 242 13.72 -10.57 -4.99
CA ALA A 242 12.37 -10.79 -4.51
C ALA A 242 11.79 -12.05 -5.18
N PRO A 243 10.95 -12.84 -4.49
CA PRO A 243 10.14 -13.89 -5.09
C PRO A 243 8.99 -13.31 -5.91
N THR A 244 8.34 -14.15 -6.71
CA THR A 244 7.01 -13.93 -7.28
C THR A 244 6.18 -15.20 -7.14
N ALA A 245 4.85 -15.08 -7.25
CA ALA A 245 3.95 -16.22 -7.15
C ALA A 245 2.82 -16.16 -8.18
N SER A 246 2.35 -17.32 -8.59
CA SER A 246 1.22 -17.51 -9.50
C SER A 246 0.37 -18.69 -9.04
N SER A 247 -0.89 -18.72 -9.43
CA SER A 247 -1.79 -19.85 -9.20
C SER A 247 -2.73 -20.02 -10.41
N TRP A 248 -2.90 -21.24 -10.88
CA TRP A 248 -3.85 -21.54 -11.96
C TRP A 248 -5.14 -22.23 -11.49
N GLN A 249 -5.18 -22.62 -10.22
CA GLN A 249 -6.34 -23.30 -9.62
C GLN A 249 -6.28 -23.23 -8.09
N SER A 250 -7.41 -23.53 -7.49
CA SER A 250 -7.52 -23.65 -6.04
C SER A 250 -6.49 -24.62 -5.48
N ASN A 251 -5.85 -24.23 -4.36
CA ASN A 251 -4.88 -25.01 -3.62
C ASN A 251 -3.61 -25.37 -4.41
N ARG A 252 -3.27 -24.58 -5.43
CA ARG A 252 -2.02 -24.63 -6.18
C ARG A 252 -1.31 -23.29 -6.09
N ILE A 253 -0.02 -23.30 -5.78
CA ILE A 253 0.84 -22.11 -5.81
C ILE A 253 2.14 -22.48 -6.51
N ASP A 254 2.59 -21.65 -7.41
CA ASP A 254 3.89 -21.74 -8.06
C ASP A 254 4.69 -20.49 -7.71
N THR A 255 5.86 -20.64 -7.12
CA THR A 255 6.74 -19.54 -6.69
C THR A 255 8.04 -19.56 -7.47
N PHE A 256 8.53 -18.38 -7.79
CA PHE A 256 9.76 -18.21 -8.57
C PHE A 256 10.64 -17.15 -7.92
N ALA A 257 11.95 -17.33 -8.05
CA ALA A 257 12.95 -16.34 -7.66
C ALA A 257 14.23 -16.51 -8.48
N ARG A 258 15.07 -15.49 -8.50
CA ARG A 258 16.43 -15.61 -9.01
C ARG A 258 17.32 -16.24 -7.94
N GLY A 259 18.03 -17.28 -8.30
CA GLY A 259 19.02 -17.97 -7.47
C GLY A 259 20.41 -17.31 -7.49
N THR A 260 21.35 -17.91 -6.78
CA THR A 260 22.76 -17.44 -6.69
C THR A 260 23.54 -17.56 -8.00
N ASP A 261 23.07 -18.39 -8.91
CA ASP A 261 23.57 -18.58 -10.28
C ASP A 261 22.92 -17.62 -11.30
N ASN A 262 22.08 -16.69 -10.84
CA ASN A 262 21.24 -15.80 -11.63
C ASN A 262 20.21 -16.50 -12.51
N ALA A 263 20.00 -17.80 -12.37
CA ALA A 263 18.95 -18.53 -13.07
C ALA A 263 17.60 -18.34 -12.39
N LEU A 264 16.53 -18.65 -13.12
CA LEU A 264 15.19 -18.76 -12.57
C LEU A 264 15.06 -20.06 -11.79
N TRP A 265 14.68 -19.99 -10.55
CA TRP A 265 14.36 -21.14 -9.70
C TRP A 265 12.88 -21.16 -9.37
N HIS A 266 12.29 -22.36 -9.31
CA HIS A 266 10.88 -22.64 -9.14
C HIS A 266 10.64 -23.61 -7.98
N LYS A 267 9.58 -23.35 -7.22
CA LYS A 267 9.07 -24.22 -6.14
C LYS A 267 7.56 -24.10 -6.14
N TRP A 268 6.85 -25.23 -5.95
CA TRP A 268 5.39 -25.21 -5.97
C TRP A 268 4.75 -25.97 -4.82
N TRP A 269 3.54 -25.52 -4.45
CA TRP A 269 2.62 -26.20 -3.59
C TRP A 269 1.64 -27.04 -4.42
N ASP A 270 1.51 -28.34 -4.14
CA ASP A 270 0.65 -29.27 -4.88
C ASP A 270 -0.72 -29.52 -4.21
N GLY A 271 -1.03 -28.77 -3.16
CA GLY A 271 -2.21 -28.90 -2.32
C GLY A 271 -1.96 -29.73 -1.05
N ARG A 272 -0.79 -30.33 -0.90
CA ARG A 272 -0.40 -31.16 0.26
C ARG A 272 0.99 -30.85 0.77
N ARG A 273 1.93 -30.57 -0.12
CA ARG A 273 3.33 -30.32 0.23
C ARG A 273 3.99 -29.39 -0.78
N TRP A 274 5.04 -28.73 -0.34
CA TRP A 274 5.95 -28.01 -1.20
C TRP A 274 6.88 -28.98 -1.93
N SER A 275 7.16 -28.72 -3.21
CA SER A 275 8.17 -29.43 -3.99
C SER A 275 9.59 -29.10 -3.49
N GLU A 276 10.58 -29.79 -4.03
CA GLU A 276 11.95 -29.28 -4.02
C GLU A 276 12.11 -28.12 -5.01
N TRP A 277 13.18 -27.34 -4.87
CA TRP A 277 13.54 -26.29 -5.80
C TRP A 277 14.05 -26.87 -7.12
N GLU A 278 13.53 -26.42 -8.25
CA GLU A 278 14.03 -26.78 -9.56
C GLU A 278 14.61 -25.56 -10.30
N ASN A 279 15.71 -25.76 -11.04
CA ASN A 279 16.37 -24.75 -11.84
C ASN A 279 15.77 -24.71 -13.24
N LEU A 280 15.18 -23.60 -13.64
CA LEU A 280 14.58 -23.38 -14.96
C LEU A 280 15.52 -22.64 -15.94
N GLY A 281 16.75 -22.39 -15.54
CA GLY A 281 17.77 -21.75 -16.37
C GLY A 281 17.54 -20.27 -16.60
N GLY A 282 18.21 -19.74 -17.64
CA GLY A 282 18.21 -18.32 -17.97
C GLY A 282 19.28 -17.54 -17.22
N THR A 283 19.40 -16.24 -17.54
CA THR A 283 20.25 -15.29 -16.81
C THR A 283 19.44 -14.03 -16.55
N LEU A 284 18.93 -13.91 -15.33
CA LEU A 284 18.05 -12.83 -14.91
C LEU A 284 18.86 -11.70 -14.26
N THR A 285 18.52 -10.46 -14.55
CA THR A 285 19.09 -9.27 -13.91
C THR A 285 18.10 -8.52 -12.99
N SER A 286 16.91 -9.10 -12.77
CA SER A 286 15.86 -8.57 -11.90
C SER A 286 15.17 -9.68 -11.12
N SER A 287 14.23 -9.31 -10.26
CA SER A 287 13.16 -10.19 -9.79
C SER A 287 12.34 -10.69 -10.98
N PRO A 288 11.85 -11.94 -10.98
CA PRO A 288 10.86 -12.41 -11.94
C PRO A 288 9.45 -11.91 -11.59
N ALA A 289 8.56 -11.92 -12.58
CA ALA A 289 7.12 -11.79 -12.41
C ALA A 289 6.42 -13.00 -13.04
N ALA A 290 5.37 -13.50 -12.38
CA ALA A 290 4.65 -14.69 -12.87
C ALA A 290 3.14 -14.47 -12.82
N VAL A 291 2.44 -15.04 -13.80
CA VAL A 291 0.98 -15.00 -13.88
C VAL A 291 0.45 -16.28 -14.53
N SER A 292 -0.78 -16.64 -14.22
CA SER A 292 -1.56 -17.63 -14.93
C SER A 292 -2.82 -16.99 -15.52
N TRP A 293 -3.15 -17.32 -16.75
CA TRP A 293 -4.39 -16.94 -17.39
C TRP A 293 -5.37 -18.13 -17.61
N GLY A 294 -5.01 -19.29 -17.09
CA GLY A 294 -5.84 -20.49 -17.19
C GLY A 294 -5.17 -21.72 -16.60
N PRO A 295 -5.93 -22.82 -16.46
CA PRO A 295 -5.40 -24.08 -15.91
C PRO A 295 -4.18 -24.59 -16.68
N ASN A 296 -3.18 -25.06 -15.93
CA ASN A 296 -1.94 -25.59 -16.48
C ASN A 296 -1.12 -24.60 -17.35
N ARG A 297 -1.34 -23.30 -17.15
CA ARG A 297 -0.55 -22.26 -17.84
C ARG A 297 0.11 -21.35 -16.81
N ILE A 298 1.41 -21.14 -16.95
CA ILE A 298 2.16 -20.09 -16.26
C ILE A 298 3.02 -19.35 -17.26
N ASP A 299 3.03 -18.04 -17.15
CA ASP A 299 3.91 -17.17 -17.89
C ASP A 299 4.85 -16.46 -16.91
N VAL A 300 6.16 -16.52 -17.13
CA VAL A 300 7.19 -15.92 -16.27
C VAL A 300 8.02 -14.94 -17.09
N PHE A 301 8.17 -13.75 -16.53
CA PHE A 301 8.89 -12.65 -17.13
C PHE A 301 10.03 -12.19 -16.21
N ALA A 302 11.10 -11.69 -16.81
CA ALA A 302 12.20 -11.05 -16.09
C ALA A 302 12.90 -10.03 -16.99
N ARG A 303 13.81 -9.26 -16.41
CA ARG A 303 14.75 -8.48 -17.19
C ARG A 303 15.97 -9.34 -17.52
N GLY A 304 16.36 -9.38 -18.79
CA GLY A 304 17.53 -10.06 -19.29
C GLY A 304 18.80 -9.21 -19.20
N THR A 305 19.90 -9.74 -19.72
CA THR A 305 21.24 -9.12 -19.65
C THR A 305 21.38 -7.85 -20.49
N ASN A 306 20.55 -7.69 -21.53
CA ASN A 306 20.50 -6.48 -22.38
C ASN A 306 19.45 -5.47 -21.89
N ASN A 307 18.94 -5.62 -20.64
CA ASN A 307 17.85 -4.85 -20.07
C ASN A 307 16.50 -5.00 -20.81
N GLU A 308 16.36 -5.97 -21.67
CA GLU A 308 15.12 -6.31 -22.36
C GLU A 308 14.19 -7.16 -21.46
N LEU A 309 12.92 -7.19 -21.82
CA LEU A 309 11.97 -8.16 -21.26
C LEU A 309 12.27 -9.52 -21.86
N ILE A 310 12.45 -10.53 -21.01
CA ILE A 310 12.56 -11.95 -21.40
C ILE A 310 11.37 -12.72 -20.83
N HIS A 311 10.94 -13.76 -21.53
CA HIS A 311 9.74 -14.54 -21.27
C HIS A 311 10.00 -16.03 -21.37
N LYS A 312 9.35 -16.79 -20.49
CA LYS A 312 9.32 -18.25 -20.45
C LYS A 312 7.95 -18.70 -19.94
N TRP A 313 7.42 -19.80 -20.46
CA TRP A 313 6.11 -20.28 -20.04
C TRP A 313 6.05 -21.80 -19.85
N TRP A 314 5.11 -22.22 -19.01
CA TRP A 314 4.65 -23.59 -18.88
C TRP A 314 3.39 -23.81 -19.71
N ASP A 315 3.34 -24.84 -20.54
CA ASP A 315 2.22 -25.13 -21.44
C ASP A 315 1.31 -26.26 -20.93
N GLY A 316 1.52 -26.72 -19.70
CA GLY A 316 0.85 -27.84 -19.09
C GLY A 316 1.62 -29.17 -19.21
N ARG A 317 2.74 -29.19 -19.97
CA ARG A 317 3.57 -30.37 -20.19
C ARG A 317 5.06 -30.08 -20.03
N ALA A 318 5.50 -28.97 -20.52
CA ALA A 318 6.91 -28.58 -20.51
C ALA A 318 7.09 -27.06 -20.38
N TRP A 319 8.24 -26.67 -19.84
CA TRP A 319 8.70 -25.28 -19.91
C TRP A 319 9.25 -24.97 -21.30
N SER A 320 8.88 -23.82 -21.86
CA SER A 320 9.47 -23.29 -23.09
C SER A 320 10.95 -22.96 -22.94
N GLY A 321 11.63 -22.64 -24.02
CA GLY A 321 12.86 -21.85 -23.98
C GLY A 321 12.60 -20.41 -23.52
N TRP A 322 13.65 -19.65 -23.19
CA TRP A 322 13.57 -18.21 -23.00
C TRP A 322 13.48 -17.51 -24.36
N GLU A 323 12.58 -16.55 -24.48
CA GLU A 323 12.48 -15.63 -25.63
C GLU A 323 12.67 -14.19 -25.21
N GLY A 324 13.27 -13.37 -26.07
CA GLY A 324 13.42 -11.94 -25.87
C GLY A 324 12.22 -11.18 -26.42
N LEU A 325 11.61 -10.32 -25.63
CA LEU A 325 10.48 -9.49 -26.03
C LEU A 325 10.87 -8.01 -26.21
N GLY A 326 12.17 -7.68 -26.13
CA GLY A 326 12.68 -6.32 -26.35
C GLY A 326 12.29 -5.34 -25.25
N GLY A 327 12.33 -4.05 -25.58
CA GLY A 327 12.18 -2.97 -24.62
C GLY A 327 13.49 -2.60 -23.93
N THR A 328 13.45 -1.56 -23.10
CA THR A 328 14.56 -1.16 -22.21
C THR A 328 14.01 -0.91 -20.81
N LEU A 329 14.17 -1.86 -19.93
CA LEU A 329 13.63 -1.89 -18.59
C LEU A 329 14.68 -1.40 -17.60
N THR A 330 14.28 -0.58 -16.64
CA THR A 330 15.11 -0.13 -15.51
C THR A 330 14.70 -0.77 -14.18
N SER A 331 13.69 -1.66 -14.20
CA SER A 331 13.23 -2.45 -13.05
C SER A 331 12.97 -3.90 -13.48
N GLY A 332 12.64 -4.76 -12.52
CA GLY A 332 11.91 -6.00 -12.78
C GLY A 332 10.52 -5.69 -13.36
N PRO A 333 9.92 -6.63 -14.09
CA PRO A 333 8.56 -6.51 -14.59
C PRO A 333 7.51 -6.82 -13.52
N ALA A 334 6.26 -6.43 -13.80
CA ALA A 334 5.05 -6.99 -13.21
C ALA A 334 4.15 -7.49 -14.34
N VAL A 335 3.23 -8.39 -14.02
CA VAL A 335 2.32 -8.94 -15.03
C VAL A 335 0.95 -9.21 -14.42
N SER A 336 -0.09 -8.96 -15.19
CA SER A 336 -1.47 -9.34 -14.88
C SER A 336 -2.16 -9.95 -16.08
N SER A 337 -3.26 -10.65 -15.83
CA SER A 337 -4.12 -11.21 -16.87
C SER A 337 -5.58 -10.91 -16.55
N ARG A 338 -6.26 -10.23 -17.45
CA ARG A 338 -7.67 -9.88 -17.33
C ARG A 338 -8.60 -10.99 -17.84
N ARG A 339 -8.10 -11.90 -18.65
CA ARG A 339 -8.83 -12.99 -19.29
C ARG A 339 -7.88 -14.02 -19.85
N SER A 340 -8.42 -15.18 -20.19
CA SER A 340 -7.65 -16.23 -20.86
C SER A 340 -6.96 -15.71 -22.12
N ASN A 341 -5.73 -16.14 -22.32
CA ASN A 341 -4.87 -15.81 -23.47
C ASN A 341 -4.63 -14.30 -23.65
N HIS A 342 -4.57 -13.55 -22.53
CA HIS A 342 -4.28 -12.12 -22.52
C HIS A 342 -3.32 -11.80 -21.37
N LEU A 343 -2.26 -11.04 -21.67
CA LEU A 343 -1.26 -10.64 -20.66
C LEU A 343 -0.96 -9.15 -20.82
N ASP A 344 -0.91 -8.44 -19.69
CA ASP A 344 -0.41 -7.08 -19.60
C ASP A 344 0.86 -7.10 -18.76
N VAL A 345 2.01 -6.80 -19.37
CA VAL A 345 3.32 -6.75 -18.72
C VAL A 345 3.73 -5.30 -18.52
N PHE A 346 4.11 -4.98 -17.30
CA PHE A 346 4.48 -3.63 -16.88
C PHE A 346 5.94 -3.59 -16.41
N ALA A 347 6.59 -2.47 -16.60
CA ALA A 347 7.93 -2.21 -16.04
C ALA A 347 8.17 -0.70 -15.90
N ARG A 348 9.24 -0.33 -15.20
CA ARG A 348 9.76 1.02 -15.25
C ARG A 348 10.67 1.18 -16.47
N GLY A 349 10.38 2.18 -17.29
CA GLY A 349 11.21 2.58 -18.42
C GLY A 349 12.35 3.53 -18.03
N THR A 350 13.15 3.94 -18.99
CA THR A 350 14.37 4.77 -18.80
C THR A 350 14.09 6.18 -18.25
N ASN A 351 12.88 6.66 -18.34
CA ASN A 351 12.44 7.99 -17.86
C ASN A 351 11.63 7.91 -16.55
N ASN A 352 11.74 6.82 -15.80
CA ASN A 352 10.98 6.51 -14.59
C ASN A 352 9.44 6.45 -14.79
N ARG A 353 9.01 6.23 -16.04
CA ARG A 353 7.59 6.05 -16.37
C ARG A 353 7.23 4.59 -16.31
N LEU A 354 5.95 4.35 -15.95
CA LEU A 354 5.37 3.04 -16.16
C LEU A 354 5.21 2.82 -17.67
N ILE A 355 5.77 1.73 -18.16
CA ILE A 355 5.58 1.25 -19.52
C ILE A 355 4.86 -0.09 -19.51
N MET A 356 4.07 -0.37 -20.55
CA MET A 356 3.25 -1.58 -20.67
C MET A 356 3.46 -2.22 -22.04
N ARG A 357 3.43 -3.54 -22.08
CA ARG A 357 3.35 -4.33 -23.30
C ARG A 357 2.29 -5.41 -23.15
N THR A 358 1.44 -5.58 -24.16
CA THR A 358 0.28 -6.48 -24.12
C THR A 358 0.45 -7.64 -25.07
N TRP A 359 0.16 -8.86 -24.60
CA TRP A 359 -0.18 -10.02 -25.43
C TRP A 359 -1.70 -10.03 -25.65
N ASN A 360 -2.15 -9.88 -26.89
CA ASN A 360 -3.56 -9.75 -27.21
C ASN A 360 -4.26 -11.09 -27.57
N GLY A 361 -3.53 -12.19 -27.41
CA GLY A 361 -3.99 -13.55 -27.76
C GLY A 361 -3.41 -14.07 -29.08
N SER A 362 -2.75 -13.21 -29.85
CA SER A 362 -2.14 -13.60 -31.15
C SER A 362 -0.73 -13.04 -31.35
N ARG A 363 -0.45 -11.88 -30.79
CA ARG A 363 0.86 -11.22 -30.89
C ARG A 363 1.12 -10.31 -29.70
N TRP A 364 2.39 -10.01 -29.46
CA TRP A 364 2.82 -8.93 -28.58
C TRP A 364 2.64 -7.59 -29.31
N GLU A 365 1.97 -6.66 -28.63
CA GLU A 365 1.82 -5.27 -29.10
C GLU A 365 3.09 -4.47 -28.78
N ASP A 366 3.19 -3.25 -29.29
CA ASP A 366 4.30 -2.36 -29.01
C ASP A 366 4.26 -1.83 -27.57
N TRP A 367 5.42 -1.42 -27.05
CA TRP A 367 5.52 -0.79 -25.75
C TRP A 367 4.75 0.53 -25.71
N GLN A 368 3.90 0.69 -24.71
CA GLN A 368 3.13 1.90 -24.44
C GLN A 368 3.66 2.58 -23.19
N ASN A 369 3.72 3.91 -23.20
CA ASN A 369 4.04 4.71 -22.03
C ASN A 369 2.74 5.04 -21.29
N ILE A 370 2.58 4.54 -20.06
CA ILE A 370 1.38 4.74 -19.23
C ILE A 370 1.51 6.02 -18.38
N GLY A 371 2.71 6.58 -18.24
CA GLY A 371 2.94 7.78 -17.45
C GLY A 371 3.41 7.47 -16.03
N GLY A 372 3.01 8.33 -15.08
CA GLY A 372 3.46 8.26 -13.70
C GLY A 372 4.93 8.68 -13.52
N ASN A 373 5.40 8.64 -12.29
CA ASN A 373 6.81 8.85 -11.92
C ASN A 373 7.14 7.88 -10.78
N ILE A 374 7.55 6.66 -11.16
CA ILE A 374 7.76 5.55 -10.24
C ILE A 374 9.24 5.35 -9.94
N ASP A 375 9.58 4.93 -8.73
CA ASP A 375 10.96 4.66 -8.31
C ASP A 375 11.20 3.21 -7.87
N SER A 376 10.24 2.31 -8.14
CA SER A 376 10.33 0.87 -7.86
C SER A 376 9.93 0.02 -9.06
N GLU A 377 10.06 -1.28 -8.92
CA GLU A 377 9.31 -2.25 -9.71
C GLU A 377 7.81 -2.00 -9.49
N PRO A 378 6.95 -2.08 -10.52
CA PRO A 378 5.51 -2.05 -10.33
C PRO A 378 4.99 -3.37 -9.76
N ALA A 379 3.76 -3.36 -9.25
CA ALA A 379 2.91 -4.53 -9.04
C ALA A 379 1.64 -4.38 -9.86
N ALA A 380 1.13 -5.46 -10.43
CA ALA A 380 -0.07 -5.43 -11.25
C ALA A 380 -1.00 -6.57 -10.87
N ILE A 381 -2.30 -6.28 -10.81
CA ILE A 381 -3.35 -7.27 -10.53
C ILE A 381 -4.61 -6.97 -11.34
N SER A 382 -5.33 -8.01 -11.70
CA SER A 382 -6.65 -7.92 -12.30
C SER A 382 -7.64 -8.74 -11.46
N TRP A 383 -8.76 -8.14 -11.10
CA TRP A 383 -9.84 -8.80 -10.39
C TRP A 383 -11.13 -8.93 -11.22
N GLY A 384 -11.02 -8.64 -12.52
CA GLY A 384 -12.13 -8.77 -13.46
C GLY A 384 -11.69 -8.55 -14.91
N PRO A 385 -12.54 -8.92 -15.88
CA PRO A 385 -12.17 -8.99 -17.29
C PRO A 385 -11.89 -7.63 -17.96
N ARG A 386 -12.19 -6.53 -17.29
CA ARG A 386 -11.95 -5.16 -17.76
C ARG A 386 -10.97 -4.37 -16.88
N ARG A 387 -10.72 -4.83 -15.67
CA ARG A 387 -9.96 -4.07 -14.68
C ARG A 387 -8.52 -4.56 -14.58
N THR A 388 -7.59 -3.65 -14.65
CA THR A 388 -6.20 -3.84 -14.26
C THR A 388 -5.79 -2.71 -13.34
N ASP A 389 -5.27 -3.04 -12.17
CA ASP A 389 -4.75 -2.13 -11.17
C ASP A 389 -3.23 -2.26 -11.12
N VAL A 390 -2.53 -1.13 -11.11
CA VAL A 390 -1.05 -1.07 -11.06
C VAL A 390 -0.62 -0.19 -9.91
N PHE A 391 0.26 -0.72 -9.11
CA PHE A 391 0.84 -0.08 -7.93
C PHE A 391 2.34 0.09 -8.12
N ALA A 392 2.89 1.15 -7.56
CA ALA A 392 4.33 1.37 -7.48
C ALA A 392 4.68 2.22 -6.27
N ARG A 393 5.95 2.30 -5.95
CA ARG A 393 6.44 3.31 -5.03
C ARG A 393 6.69 4.60 -5.82
N GLY A 394 6.15 5.72 -5.34
CA GLY A 394 6.40 7.06 -5.88
C GLY A 394 7.72 7.64 -5.39
N GLN A 395 8.10 8.82 -5.92
CA GLN A 395 9.36 9.48 -5.58
C GLN A 395 9.45 9.90 -4.09
N ASN A 396 8.32 10.11 -3.43
CA ASN A 396 8.20 10.38 -1.99
C ASN A 396 8.17 9.10 -1.14
N ARG A 397 8.38 7.92 -1.75
CA ARG A 397 8.27 6.58 -1.15
C ARG A 397 6.85 6.17 -0.75
N SER A 398 5.80 6.94 -1.07
CA SER A 398 4.43 6.49 -0.86
C SER A 398 4.04 5.40 -1.85
N LEU A 399 3.00 4.65 -1.50
CA LEU A 399 2.30 3.78 -2.43
C LEU A 399 1.48 4.63 -3.38
N ILE A 400 1.71 4.53 -4.67
CA ILE A 400 0.90 5.17 -5.71
C ILE A 400 0.19 4.13 -6.56
N HIS A 401 -0.99 4.48 -7.09
CA HIS A 401 -1.89 3.58 -7.78
C HIS A 401 -2.50 4.22 -9.02
N THR A 402 -2.65 3.44 -10.07
CA THR A 402 -3.43 3.77 -11.27
C THR A 402 -4.12 2.51 -11.78
N TRP A 403 -5.18 2.68 -12.59
CA TRP A 403 -5.94 1.55 -13.15
C TRP A 403 -6.53 1.88 -14.51
N GLN A 404 -6.95 0.83 -15.21
CA GLN A 404 -7.79 0.90 -16.41
C GLN A 404 -9.01 -0.02 -16.26
N GLU A 405 -10.10 0.34 -16.95
CA GLU A 405 -11.36 -0.42 -17.06
C GLU A 405 -11.69 -0.74 -18.51
#